data_b45d1da7bb48f8ff521f1474000971c7
#
_entry.id   b45d1da7bb48f8ff521f1474000971c7
#
_cell.length_a   1.000
_cell.length_b   1.000
_cell.length_c   1.000
_cell.angle_alpha   90.00
_cell.angle_beta   90.00
_cell.angle_gamma   90.00
#
_symmetry.space_group_name_H-M   'P 1'
#
loop_
_entity.id
_entity.type
_entity.pdbx_description
1 polymer ?
#
loop_
_entity_poly.entity_id
_entity_poly.type
_entity_poly.pdbx_seq_one_letter_code
_entity_poly.pdbx_strand_id
1 'polypeptide(L)'
;MKKMTRNFIYLVLFAFLIWCFVYLGKKDFSSTITDAERFSKEYTTIDTDNPFVYVNSNRVLNILNNETGIILVGFSSNAWMQEYVRELYPVLKENNITKVYYYDVIEDRTKKTKNFRQIEDLLSKYLKITDMGAEYLFTPALIFVKDGKIINYDDETSLVSFDMRPDTYWNEVAITSFHNKINTYLSEADYN
;
A
#
# COMPACT_ATOMS: atom_id res chain seq x y z
N MET A 1 8.16 58.55 32.01
CA MET A 1 7.39 57.97 30.87
C MET A 1 8.25 57.23 29.84
N LYS A 2 9.35 57.78 29.31
CA LYS A 2 10.16 57.13 28.24
C LYS A 2 10.75 55.73 28.54
N LYS A 3 11.06 55.43 29.83
CA LYS A 3 11.65 54.11 30.21
C LYS A 3 10.61 52.97 30.24
N MET A 4 9.38 53.28 30.61
CA MET A 4 8.27 52.34 30.66
C MET A 4 7.83 51.89 29.27
N THR A 5 7.74 52.84 28.33
CA THR A 5 7.35 52.58 26.93
C THR A 5 8.38 51.70 26.22
N ARG A 6 9.66 51.90 26.49
CA ARG A 6 10.78 51.09 25.91
C ARG A 6 10.73 49.66 26.42
N ASN A 7 10.49 49.44 27.70
CA ASN A 7 10.37 48.09 28.26
C ASN A 7 9.14 47.35 27.75
N PHE A 8 8.04 48.05 27.51
CA PHE A 8 6.85 47.46 26.91
C PHE A 8 7.08 47.01 25.47
N ILE A 9 7.79 47.81 24.67
CA ILE A 9 8.17 47.45 23.29
C ILE A 9 9.04 46.18 23.28
N TYR A 10 10.02 46.09 24.17
CA TYR A 10 10.84 44.87 24.25
C TYR A 10 10.05 43.64 24.66
N LEU A 11 9.06 43.74 25.50
CA LEU A 11 8.20 42.65 25.94
C LEU A 11 7.31 42.16 24.77
N VAL A 12 6.79 43.09 23.97
CA VAL A 12 6.01 42.75 22.78
C VAL A 12 6.87 42.07 21.71
N LEU A 13 8.08 42.58 21.47
CA LEU A 13 9.04 41.96 20.52
C LEU A 13 9.46 40.55 20.98
N PHE A 14 9.68 40.36 22.27
CA PHE A 14 10.03 39.06 22.81
C PHE A 14 8.86 38.06 22.70
N ALA A 15 7.64 38.50 23.00
CA ALA A 15 6.43 37.69 22.81
C ALA A 15 6.22 37.29 21.32
N PHE A 16 6.48 38.25 20.41
CA PHE A 16 6.41 38.01 18.97
C PHE A 16 7.47 37.03 18.51
N LEU A 17 8.71 37.11 19.01
CA LEU A 17 9.77 36.15 18.73
C LEU A 17 9.42 34.73 19.21
N ILE A 18 8.86 34.62 20.45
CA ILE A 18 8.39 33.33 20.95
C ILE A 18 7.27 32.78 20.06
N TRP A 19 6.30 33.64 19.68
CA TRP A 19 5.22 33.24 18.79
C TRP A 19 5.75 32.76 17.43
N CYS A 20 6.71 33.50 16.81
CA CYS A 20 7.38 33.07 15.59
C CYS A 20 8.12 31.74 15.75
N PHE A 21 8.82 31.53 16.87
CA PHE A 21 9.52 30.27 17.15
C PHE A 21 8.55 29.10 17.29
N VAL A 22 7.43 29.30 18.01
CA VAL A 22 6.38 28.28 18.18
C VAL A 22 5.64 28.03 16.86
N TYR A 23 5.41 29.07 16.07
CA TYR A 23 4.75 28.94 14.75
C TYR A 23 5.65 28.27 13.72
N LEU A 24 6.95 28.60 13.69
CA LEU A 24 7.92 27.98 12.80
C LEU A 24 8.29 26.57 13.25
N GLY A 25 8.33 26.31 14.57
CA GLY A 25 8.56 24.96 15.12
C GLY A 25 7.35 24.03 14.97
N LYS A 26 6.15 24.55 14.69
CA LYS A 26 4.96 23.76 14.32
C LYS A 26 4.88 23.46 12.81
N LYS A 27 5.66 24.11 11.97
CA LYS A 27 5.95 23.61 10.65
C LYS A 27 6.90 22.45 10.83
N ASP A 28 6.34 21.26 10.91
CA ASP A 28 7.10 20.03 10.80
C ASP A 28 8.03 20.14 9.59
N PHE A 29 9.30 20.33 9.87
CA PHE A 29 10.40 20.15 8.95
C PHE A 29 10.67 18.64 8.81
N SER A 30 9.64 17.81 8.99
CA SER A 30 9.67 16.45 8.48
C SER A 30 9.57 16.63 6.96
N SER A 31 10.67 16.40 6.28
CA SER A 31 10.62 16.01 4.87
C SER A 31 9.70 14.79 4.85
N THR A 32 8.43 15.01 4.57
CA THR A 32 7.45 13.93 4.42
C THR A 32 7.90 13.19 3.19
N ILE A 33 8.60 12.07 3.42
CA ILE A 33 8.93 11.15 2.32
C ILE A 33 7.61 10.78 1.67
N THR A 34 7.58 10.83 0.36
CA THR A 34 6.40 10.42 -0.40
C THR A 34 6.13 8.92 -0.22
N ASP A 35 4.91 8.49 -0.49
CA ASP A 35 4.57 7.06 -0.46
C ASP A 35 5.48 6.25 -1.39
N ALA A 36 5.78 6.76 -2.58
CA ALA A 36 6.68 6.14 -3.54
C ALA A 36 8.11 6.00 -3.00
N GLU A 37 8.65 7.04 -2.36
CA GLU A 37 9.97 6.96 -1.70
C GLU A 37 9.97 5.99 -0.50
N ARG A 38 8.88 5.95 0.26
CA ARG A 38 8.71 4.99 1.35
C ARG A 38 8.68 3.57 0.81
N PHE A 39 7.89 3.33 -0.23
CA PHE A 39 7.76 2.02 -0.87
C PHE A 39 9.10 1.52 -1.41
N SER A 40 9.89 2.37 -2.09
CA SER A 40 11.23 2.03 -2.58
C SER A 40 12.23 1.67 -1.47
N LYS A 41 12.07 2.23 -0.27
CA LYS A 41 12.91 1.85 0.88
C LYS A 41 12.53 0.49 1.46
N GLU A 42 11.25 0.14 1.40
CA GLU A 42 10.73 -1.14 1.88
C GLU A 42 10.91 -2.26 0.83
N TYR A 43 10.89 -1.90 -0.46
CA TYR A 43 11.06 -2.79 -1.63
C TYR A 43 12.23 -2.27 -2.48
N THR A 44 13.43 -2.68 -2.12
CA THR A 44 14.68 -2.06 -2.63
C THR A 44 14.95 -2.27 -4.13
N THR A 45 14.19 -3.14 -4.79
CA THR A 45 14.24 -3.36 -6.25
C THR A 45 13.35 -2.39 -7.03
N ILE A 46 12.60 -1.51 -6.34
CA ILE A 46 11.61 -0.61 -6.94
C ILE A 46 12.14 0.82 -6.94
N ASP A 47 12.00 1.52 -8.06
CA ASP A 47 12.38 2.91 -8.21
C ASP A 47 11.55 3.83 -7.31
N THR A 48 12.07 5.05 -7.05
CA THR A 48 11.32 6.09 -6.31
C THR A 48 10.18 6.71 -7.13
N ASP A 49 10.16 6.49 -8.44
CA ASP A 49 9.05 6.82 -9.33
C ASP A 49 8.20 5.57 -9.57
N ASN A 50 7.32 5.27 -8.63
CA ASN A 50 6.46 4.10 -8.66
C ASN A 50 5.01 4.45 -8.33
N PRO A 51 4.03 3.61 -8.72
CA PRO A 51 2.61 3.91 -8.57
C PRO A 51 2.03 3.61 -7.18
N PHE A 52 2.81 3.13 -6.21
CA PHE A 52 2.27 2.62 -4.95
C PHE A 52 1.95 3.74 -3.95
N VAL A 53 0.71 3.73 -3.44
CA VAL A 53 0.18 4.70 -2.47
C VAL A 53 -0.31 3.95 -1.23
N TYR A 54 0.22 4.28 -0.05
CA TYR A 54 -0.18 3.63 1.19
C TYR A 54 -1.60 3.99 1.59
N VAL A 55 -2.37 2.97 1.95
CA VAL A 55 -3.75 3.14 2.39
C VAL A 55 -4.03 2.32 3.65
N ASN A 56 -5.00 2.77 4.44
CA ASN A 56 -5.51 2.03 5.58
C ASN A 56 -6.74 1.18 5.20
N SER A 57 -7.16 0.32 6.12
CA SER A 57 -8.31 -0.57 5.92
C SER A 57 -9.63 0.15 5.61
N ASN A 58 -9.86 1.37 6.12
CA ASN A 58 -11.04 2.16 5.75
C ASN A 58 -11.03 2.53 4.27
N ARG A 59 -9.85 2.94 3.76
CA ARG A 59 -9.70 3.27 2.34
C ARG A 59 -9.89 2.06 1.45
N VAL A 60 -9.36 0.90 1.86
CA VAL A 60 -9.58 -0.38 1.15
C VAL A 60 -11.06 -0.71 1.06
N LEU A 61 -11.81 -0.64 2.18
CA LEU A 61 -13.25 -0.88 2.20
C LEU A 61 -14.01 0.07 1.29
N ASN A 62 -13.60 1.35 1.24
CA ASN A 62 -14.25 2.30 0.36
C ASN A 62 -14.03 1.98 -1.13
N ILE A 63 -12.81 1.57 -1.51
CA ILE A 63 -12.52 1.15 -2.89
C ILE A 63 -13.33 -0.09 -3.25
N LEU A 64 -13.32 -1.12 -2.38
CA LEU A 64 -14.04 -2.38 -2.61
C LEU A 64 -15.55 -2.21 -2.78
N ASN A 65 -16.13 -1.15 -2.21
CA ASN A 65 -17.58 -0.93 -2.26
C ASN A 65 -18.03 0.12 -3.27
N ASN A 66 -17.17 1.09 -3.65
CA ASN A 66 -17.66 2.31 -4.30
C ASN A 66 -16.78 2.81 -5.46
N GLU A 67 -15.57 2.31 -5.62
CA GLU A 67 -14.61 2.94 -6.52
C GLU A 67 -13.99 1.96 -7.52
N THR A 68 -13.17 2.49 -8.40
CA THR A 68 -12.32 1.74 -9.32
C THR A 68 -10.87 1.87 -8.88
N GLY A 69 -10.11 0.77 -8.90
CA GLY A 69 -8.68 0.79 -8.55
C GLY A 69 -8.07 -0.59 -8.35
N ILE A 70 -6.75 -0.60 -8.26
CA ILE A 70 -5.94 -1.79 -8.01
C ILE A 70 -5.48 -1.72 -6.55
N ILE A 71 -5.68 -2.79 -5.78
CA ILE A 71 -5.26 -2.89 -4.39
C ILE A 71 -4.24 -4.01 -4.25
N LEU A 72 -3.06 -3.69 -3.77
CA LEU A 72 -2.02 -4.64 -3.40
C LEU A 72 -2.03 -4.84 -1.89
N VAL A 73 -2.24 -6.06 -1.44
CA VAL A 73 -2.30 -6.43 -0.02
C VAL A 73 -1.08 -7.25 0.37
N GLY A 74 -0.35 -6.79 1.37
CA GLY A 74 0.83 -7.50 1.85
C GLY A 74 1.57 -6.73 2.93
N PHE A 75 2.82 -7.10 3.19
CA PHE A 75 3.71 -6.40 4.12
C PHE A 75 5.17 -6.67 3.75
N SER A 76 6.04 -5.70 3.95
CA SER A 76 7.41 -5.69 3.40
C SER A 76 8.34 -6.76 3.99
N SER A 77 8.09 -7.25 5.21
CA SER A 77 8.88 -8.32 5.82
C SER A 77 8.55 -9.73 5.27
N ASN A 78 7.57 -9.85 4.38
CA ASN A 78 7.25 -11.11 3.72
C ASN A 78 8.13 -11.31 2.47
N ALA A 79 8.96 -12.35 2.46
CA ALA A 79 9.86 -12.65 1.34
C ALA A 79 9.09 -12.90 0.02
N TRP A 80 7.91 -13.52 0.08
CA TRP A 80 7.05 -13.70 -1.08
C TRP A 80 6.56 -12.37 -1.65
N MET A 81 6.28 -11.40 -0.77
CA MET A 81 5.87 -10.06 -1.18
C MET A 81 7.00 -9.30 -1.87
N GLN A 82 8.26 -9.44 -1.43
CA GLN A 82 9.42 -8.82 -2.06
C GLN A 82 9.56 -9.27 -3.52
N GLU A 83 9.49 -10.59 -3.76
CA GLU A 83 9.59 -11.16 -5.09
C GLU A 83 8.36 -10.84 -5.96
N TYR A 84 7.16 -10.92 -5.39
CA TYR A 84 5.92 -10.59 -6.09
C TYR A 84 5.93 -9.14 -6.60
N VAL A 85 6.33 -8.20 -5.77
CA VAL A 85 6.42 -6.78 -6.14
C VAL A 85 7.49 -6.56 -7.22
N ARG A 86 8.62 -7.26 -7.13
CA ARG A 86 9.67 -7.21 -8.15
C ARG A 86 9.14 -7.60 -9.53
N GLU A 87 8.32 -8.66 -9.61
CA GLU A 87 7.74 -9.13 -10.86
C GLU A 87 6.50 -8.33 -11.31
N LEU A 88 5.74 -7.78 -10.37
CA LEU A 88 4.57 -6.96 -10.66
C LEU A 88 4.94 -5.60 -11.26
N TYR A 89 5.98 -4.95 -10.72
CA TYR A 89 6.32 -3.56 -11.06
C TYR A 89 6.59 -3.32 -12.54
N PRO A 90 7.36 -4.15 -13.26
CA PRO A 90 7.56 -4.00 -14.70
C PRO A 90 6.23 -4.02 -15.47
N VAL A 91 5.32 -4.92 -15.13
CA VAL A 91 4.01 -5.03 -15.80
C VAL A 91 3.16 -3.77 -15.60
N LEU A 92 3.15 -3.22 -14.38
CA LEU A 92 2.45 -1.96 -14.10
C LEU A 92 3.01 -0.80 -14.92
N LYS A 93 4.34 -0.74 -15.03
CA LYS A 93 5.05 0.31 -15.77
C LYS A 93 4.78 0.22 -17.28
N GLU A 94 4.83 -0.97 -17.85
CA GLU A 94 4.53 -1.23 -19.26
C GLU A 94 3.09 -0.85 -19.63
N ASN A 95 2.15 -1.02 -18.70
CA ASN A 95 0.74 -0.67 -18.88
C ASN A 95 0.40 0.76 -18.44
N ASN A 96 1.39 1.60 -18.12
CA ASN A 96 1.22 2.99 -17.69
C ASN A 96 0.29 3.13 -16.46
N ILE A 97 0.28 2.16 -15.56
CA ILE A 97 -0.49 2.21 -14.32
C ILE A 97 0.15 3.23 -13.38
N THR A 98 -0.57 4.29 -13.09
CA THR A 98 -0.09 5.42 -12.29
C THR A 98 -0.46 5.36 -10.82
N LYS A 99 -1.35 4.41 -10.44
CA LYS A 99 -1.77 4.25 -9.04
C LYS A 99 -2.13 2.82 -8.69
N VAL A 100 -1.51 2.32 -7.62
CA VAL A 100 -1.84 1.06 -6.95
C VAL A 100 -1.95 1.35 -5.46
N TYR A 101 -3.07 1.03 -4.85
CA TYR A 101 -3.30 1.22 -3.42
C TYR A 101 -2.63 0.08 -2.65
N TYR A 102 -1.57 0.40 -1.91
CA TYR A 102 -0.86 -0.57 -1.09
C TYR A 102 -1.40 -0.59 0.32
N TYR A 103 -1.91 -1.74 0.74
CA TYR A 103 -2.41 -1.98 2.08
C TYR A 103 -1.46 -2.90 2.86
N ASP A 104 -0.69 -2.31 3.78
CA ASP A 104 0.06 -3.09 4.76
C ASP A 104 -0.91 -3.67 5.79
N VAL A 105 -1.13 -4.97 5.66
CA VAL A 105 -2.19 -5.69 6.40
C VAL A 105 -1.73 -6.21 7.77
N ILE A 106 -0.42 -6.12 8.09
CA ILE A 106 0.14 -6.86 9.22
C ILE A 106 -0.47 -6.46 10.57
N GLU A 107 -0.70 -5.16 10.78
CA GLU A 107 -1.27 -4.66 12.04
C GLU A 107 -2.74 -5.07 12.19
N ASP A 108 -3.55 -4.80 11.15
CA ASP A 108 -4.98 -5.11 11.14
C ASP A 108 -5.24 -6.62 11.26
N ARG A 109 -4.44 -7.44 10.56
CA ARG A 109 -4.48 -8.91 10.64
C ARG A 109 -4.13 -9.39 12.05
N THR A 110 -3.05 -8.90 12.65
CA THR A 110 -2.60 -9.30 13.98
C THR A 110 -3.63 -8.95 15.05
N LYS A 111 -4.22 -7.77 14.95
CA LYS A 111 -5.26 -7.28 15.88
C LYS A 111 -6.66 -7.83 15.55
N LYS A 112 -6.85 -8.49 14.42
CA LYS A 112 -8.14 -8.94 13.90
C LYS A 112 -9.18 -7.82 13.94
N THR A 113 -8.81 -6.65 13.39
CA THR A 113 -9.68 -5.46 13.42
C THR A 113 -11.01 -5.72 12.72
N LYS A 114 -12.02 -4.91 13.06
CA LYS A 114 -13.34 -5.02 12.42
C LYS A 114 -13.24 -4.81 10.90
N ASN A 115 -12.45 -3.83 10.47
CA ASN A 115 -12.28 -3.54 9.05
C ASN A 115 -11.60 -4.69 8.31
N PHE A 116 -10.58 -5.29 8.91
CA PHE A 116 -9.90 -6.45 8.32
C PHE A 116 -10.88 -7.61 8.08
N ARG A 117 -11.73 -7.93 9.07
CA ARG A 117 -12.77 -8.97 8.89
C ARG A 117 -13.77 -8.61 7.80
N GLN A 118 -14.20 -7.34 7.71
CA GLN A 118 -15.08 -6.91 6.63
C GLN A 118 -14.41 -7.01 5.25
N ILE A 119 -13.09 -6.78 5.16
CA ILE A 119 -12.34 -7.01 3.92
C ILE A 119 -12.34 -8.51 3.58
N GLU A 120 -12.06 -9.39 4.56
CA GLU A 120 -12.10 -10.84 4.34
C GLU A 120 -13.51 -11.30 3.91
N ASP A 121 -14.57 -10.78 4.52
CA ASP A 121 -15.96 -11.08 4.16
C ASP A 121 -16.27 -10.69 2.69
N LEU A 122 -15.81 -9.49 2.24
CA LEU A 122 -15.98 -9.04 0.85
C LEU A 122 -15.18 -9.89 -0.14
N LEU A 123 -14.05 -10.42 0.30
CA LEU A 123 -13.17 -11.26 -0.50
C LEU A 123 -13.51 -12.76 -0.44
N SER A 124 -14.46 -13.19 0.38
CA SER A 124 -14.71 -14.61 0.71
C SER A 124 -14.79 -15.55 -0.50
N LYS A 125 -15.36 -15.08 -1.63
CA LYS A 125 -15.46 -15.86 -2.88
C LYS A 125 -14.12 -16.18 -3.53
N TYR A 126 -13.09 -15.44 -3.17
CA TYR A 126 -11.75 -15.51 -3.75
C TYR A 126 -10.74 -16.15 -2.79
N LEU A 127 -11.06 -16.15 -1.49
CA LEU A 127 -10.17 -16.67 -0.47
C LEU A 127 -10.06 -18.20 -0.56
N LYS A 128 -8.86 -18.68 -0.35
CA LYS A 128 -8.60 -20.12 -0.30
C LYS A 128 -8.86 -20.66 1.10
N ILE A 129 -9.37 -21.86 1.15
CA ILE A 129 -9.64 -22.56 2.40
C ILE A 129 -8.35 -23.27 2.83
N THR A 130 -7.91 -23.01 4.05
CA THR A 130 -6.78 -23.70 4.67
C THR A 130 -7.12 -25.14 5.00
N ASP A 131 -6.11 -25.97 5.27
CA ASP A 131 -6.30 -27.37 5.70
C ASP A 131 -7.15 -27.49 6.98
N MET A 132 -7.25 -26.42 7.77
CA MET A 132 -8.10 -26.32 8.95
C MET A 132 -9.55 -25.90 8.64
N GLY A 133 -9.90 -25.73 7.37
CA GLY A 133 -11.23 -25.33 6.91
C GLY A 133 -11.57 -23.85 7.08
N ALA A 134 -10.58 -23.00 7.35
CA ALA A 134 -10.79 -21.57 7.46
C ALA A 134 -10.42 -20.84 6.16
N GLU A 135 -11.26 -19.90 5.73
CA GLU A 135 -10.91 -18.94 4.69
C GLU A 135 -9.78 -18.04 5.17
N TYR A 136 -8.84 -17.75 4.30
CA TYR A 136 -7.65 -16.97 4.67
C TYR A 136 -7.21 -16.05 3.54
N LEU A 137 -7.05 -14.75 3.87
CA LEU A 137 -6.43 -13.78 2.97
C LEU A 137 -4.92 -13.98 2.95
N PHE A 138 -4.45 -14.77 1.99
CA PHE A 138 -3.03 -14.94 1.76
C PHE A 138 -2.40 -13.65 1.22
N THR A 139 -1.10 -13.49 1.46
CA THR A 139 -0.32 -12.34 0.98
C THR A 139 1.00 -12.84 0.37
N PRO A 140 1.38 -12.28 -0.78
CA PRO A 140 0.76 -11.16 -1.52
C PRO A 140 -0.61 -11.49 -2.08
N ALA A 141 -1.48 -10.46 -2.20
CA ALA A 141 -2.71 -10.52 -2.98
C ALA A 141 -2.91 -9.22 -3.77
N LEU A 142 -3.39 -9.34 -5.01
CA LEU A 142 -3.69 -8.22 -5.89
C LEU A 142 -5.17 -8.27 -6.29
N ILE A 143 -5.88 -7.17 -6.06
CA ILE A 143 -7.33 -7.08 -6.23
C ILE A 143 -7.62 -6.00 -7.27
N PHE A 144 -8.36 -6.36 -8.29
CA PHE A 144 -8.80 -5.46 -9.34
C PHE A 144 -10.27 -5.12 -9.13
N VAL A 145 -10.55 -3.83 -8.93
CA VAL A 145 -11.90 -3.34 -8.60
C VAL A 145 -12.36 -2.36 -9.67
N LYS A 146 -13.58 -2.53 -10.19
CA LYS A 146 -14.24 -1.59 -11.09
C LYS A 146 -15.63 -1.28 -10.55
N ASP A 147 -15.92 0.01 -10.30
CA ASP A 147 -17.20 0.51 -9.78
C ASP A 147 -17.70 -0.26 -8.55
N GLY A 148 -16.81 -0.47 -7.57
CA GLY A 148 -17.09 -1.22 -6.34
C GLY A 148 -17.32 -2.71 -6.53
N LYS A 149 -16.92 -3.28 -7.68
CA LYS A 149 -17.00 -4.73 -7.94
C LYS A 149 -15.61 -5.29 -8.17
N ILE A 150 -15.29 -6.37 -7.46
CA ILE A 150 -14.07 -7.12 -7.72
C ILE A 150 -14.24 -7.86 -9.04
N ILE A 151 -13.40 -7.55 -10.01
CA ILE A 151 -13.41 -8.14 -11.35
C ILE A 151 -12.34 -9.23 -11.49
N ASN A 152 -11.19 -9.04 -10.86
CA ASN A 152 -10.11 -10.03 -10.82
C ASN A 152 -9.43 -10.03 -9.44
N TYR A 153 -8.86 -11.17 -9.08
CA TYR A 153 -8.13 -11.40 -7.86
C TYR A 153 -6.95 -12.33 -8.13
N ASP A 154 -5.78 -11.96 -7.63
CA ASP A 154 -4.59 -12.78 -7.69
C ASP A 154 -3.95 -12.96 -6.31
N ASP A 155 -3.68 -14.18 -5.96
CA ASP A 155 -2.88 -14.59 -4.81
C ASP A 155 -1.88 -15.68 -5.23
N GLU A 156 -1.15 -15.43 -6.31
CA GLU A 156 -0.27 -16.34 -7.07
C GLU A 156 0.46 -17.36 -6.19
N THR A 157 0.95 -16.91 -5.05
CA THR A 157 1.81 -17.71 -4.19
C THR A 157 1.09 -18.44 -3.06
N SER A 158 -0.23 -18.33 -2.97
CA SER A 158 -1.00 -18.90 -1.84
C SER A 158 -1.04 -20.43 -1.80
N LEU A 159 -0.85 -21.10 -2.94
CA LEU A 159 -0.86 -22.56 -3.06
C LEU A 159 0.54 -23.14 -3.27
N VAL A 160 1.57 -22.33 -3.15
CA VAL A 160 2.95 -22.82 -3.29
C VAL A 160 3.29 -23.70 -2.09
N SER A 161 3.99 -24.82 -2.35
CA SER A 161 4.42 -25.75 -1.32
C SER A 161 5.20 -25.04 -0.21
N PHE A 162 4.97 -25.42 1.04
CA PHE A 162 5.55 -24.79 2.23
C PHE A 162 7.10 -24.79 2.23
N ASP A 163 7.71 -25.74 1.57
CA ASP A 163 9.16 -25.89 1.44
C ASP A 163 9.75 -25.15 0.23
N MET A 164 8.89 -24.58 -0.63
CA MET A 164 9.32 -23.79 -1.79
C MET A 164 9.81 -22.40 -1.35
N ARG A 165 10.97 -22.02 -1.85
CA ARG A 165 11.50 -20.67 -1.64
C ARG A 165 11.02 -19.71 -2.73
N PRO A 166 10.79 -18.42 -2.40
CA PRO A 166 10.34 -17.43 -3.39
C PRO A 166 11.29 -17.34 -4.61
N ASP A 167 12.60 -17.31 -4.39
CA ASP A 167 13.62 -17.23 -5.44
C ASP A 167 13.64 -18.43 -6.37
N THR A 168 13.20 -19.60 -5.90
CA THR A 168 13.08 -20.82 -6.70
C THR A 168 11.75 -20.86 -7.47
N TYR A 169 10.69 -20.34 -6.86
CA TYR A 169 9.36 -20.29 -7.50
C TYR A 169 9.37 -19.38 -8.74
N TRP A 170 9.91 -18.17 -8.61
CA TRP A 170 9.93 -17.16 -9.66
C TRP A 170 10.99 -17.47 -10.73
N ASN A 171 10.85 -18.62 -11.38
CA ASN A 171 11.60 -18.98 -12.58
C ASN A 171 10.97 -18.36 -13.84
N GLU A 172 11.65 -18.43 -14.97
CA GLU A 172 11.21 -17.80 -16.22
C GLU A 172 9.78 -18.19 -16.65
N VAL A 173 9.37 -19.44 -16.42
CA VAL A 173 8.01 -19.91 -16.76
C VAL A 173 6.96 -19.28 -15.84
N ALA A 174 7.21 -19.25 -14.55
CA ALA A 174 6.30 -18.64 -13.58
C ALA A 174 6.18 -17.13 -13.82
N ILE A 175 7.29 -16.43 -14.05
CA ILE A 175 7.33 -15.00 -14.38
C ILE A 175 6.51 -14.72 -15.64
N THR A 176 6.74 -15.45 -16.72
CA THR A 176 6.01 -15.26 -17.97
C THR A 176 4.51 -15.50 -17.80
N SER A 177 4.13 -16.55 -17.09
CA SER A 177 2.73 -16.86 -16.78
C SER A 177 2.08 -15.75 -15.97
N PHE A 178 2.76 -15.28 -14.94
CA PHE A 178 2.30 -14.20 -14.07
C PHE A 178 2.12 -12.89 -14.87
N HIS A 179 3.12 -12.48 -15.65
CA HIS A 179 3.04 -11.26 -16.47
C HIS A 179 1.85 -11.33 -17.45
N ASN A 180 1.64 -12.45 -18.13
CA ASN A 180 0.53 -12.64 -19.06
C ASN A 180 -0.83 -12.53 -18.31
N LYS A 181 -0.94 -13.13 -17.13
CA LYS A 181 -2.14 -13.08 -16.31
C LYS A 181 -2.45 -11.65 -15.87
N ILE A 182 -1.46 -10.92 -15.34
CA ILE A 182 -1.68 -9.54 -14.90
C ILE A 182 -2.02 -8.62 -16.07
N ASN A 183 -1.36 -8.78 -17.22
CA ASN A 183 -1.71 -8.04 -18.44
C ASN A 183 -3.16 -8.29 -18.86
N THR A 184 -3.65 -9.53 -18.79
CA THR A 184 -5.06 -9.85 -19.04
C THR A 184 -5.98 -9.14 -18.06
N TYR A 185 -5.70 -9.19 -16.78
CA TYR A 185 -6.51 -8.53 -15.75
C TYR A 185 -6.56 -7.00 -15.91
N LEU A 186 -5.44 -6.39 -16.27
CA LEU A 186 -5.38 -4.95 -16.54
C LEU A 186 -6.22 -4.58 -17.78
N SER A 187 -6.18 -5.39 -18.84
CA SER A 187 -6.97 -5.14 -20.06
C SER A 187 -8.48 -5.29 -19.83
N GLU A 188 -8.91 -6.24 -19.00
CA GLU A 188 -10.33 -6.45 -18.68
C GLU A 188 -10.88 -5.31 -17.80
N ALA A 189 -10.03 -4.71 -17.02
CA ALA A 189 -10.42 -3.67 -16.07
C ALA A 189 -10.57 -2.28 -16.70
N ASP A 190 -9.85 -2.02 -17.83
CA ASP A 190 -9.85 -0.73 -18.52
C ASP A 190 -9.58 0.43 -17.54
N TYR A 191 -8.39 0.42 -16.92
CA TYR A 191 -7.95 1.45 -15.96
C TYR A 191 -7.36 2.71 -16.62
N ASN A 192 -7.46 2.85 -17.94
CA ASN A 192 -6.94 3.99 -18.72
C ASN A 192 -7.92 5.16 -18.77
#